data_912fe6458bb31de384be59ec0d16287d
#
_entry.id   912fe6458bb31de384be59ec0d16287d
#
_cell.length_a   1.000
_cell.length_b   1.000
_cell.length_c   1.000
_cell.angle_alpha   90.00
_cell.angle_beta   90.00
_cell.angle_gamma   90.00
#
_symmetry.space_group_name_H-M   'P 1'
#
loop_
_entity.id
_entity.type
_entity.pdbx_description
1 polymer ?
#
loop_
_entity_poly.entity_id
_entity_poly.type
_entity_poly.pdbx_seq_one_letter_code
_entity_poly.pdbx_strand_id
1 'polypeptide(L)'
;MAVELQYLYHEIRPEYEVKLHTKSCFDRKISWVHMVEGSEHAKFLYGDELVFNSGLNYNSEEWLEEFLRAMDGVGAGGVILALEEGKVFPQKVIDWCNERRFPLFSASGNTPYIDIMRKFSEILLKNEQRETNLIAALKNAIFYPDNEELYLNHLERNGFSRDSSYTVIIISCHTYDTEKGNELLEAIQRTLHFRLKRTIVYEEEGRLIVLAAGYRGE
;
A
#
# COMPACT_ATOMS: atom_id res chain seq x y z
N MET A 1 -5.44 1.67 3.83
CA MET A 1 -4.28 2.58 3.85
C MET A 1 -2.98 1.82 3.72
N ALA A 2 -2.01 2.36 2.98
CA ALA A 2 -0.97 1.54 2.39
C ALA A 2 0.39 1.75 3.06
N VAL A 3 1.23 0.70 3.12
CA VAL A 3 2.58 0.69 3.68
C VAL A 3 3.59 0.51 2.55
N GLU A 4 4.74 1.16 2.62
CA GLU A 4 5.79 1.01 1.62
C GLU A 4 6.28 -0.44 1.54
N LEU A 5 6.39 -0.98 0.32
CA LEU A 5 6.86 -2.34 0.08
C LEU A 5 8.25 -2.58 0.69
N GLN A 6 9.12 -1.57 0.66
CA GLN A 6 10.44 -1.64 1.27
C GLN A 6 10.37 -1.97 2.75
N TYR A 7 9.47 -1.32 3.48
CA TYR A 7 9.30 -1.58 4.91
C TYR A 7 8.82 -3.01 5.16
N LEU A 8 7.78 -3.46 4.44
CA LEU A 8 7.27 -4.83 4.55
C LEU A 8 8.36 -5.87 4.26
N TYR A 9 9.15 -5.65 3.20
CA TYR A 9 10.22 -6.57 2.82
C TYR A 9 11.33 -6.64 3.87
N HIS A 10 11.68 -5.53 4.50
CA HIS A 10 12.68 -5.51 5.58
C HIS A 10 12.23 -6.29 6.82
N GLU A 11 10.94 -6.27 7.11
CA GLU A 11 10.37 -6.96 8.28
C GLU A 11 10.42 -8.49 8.17
N ILE A 12 10.50 -9.04 6.95
CA ILE A 12 10.51 -10.49 6.72
C ILE A 12 11.86 -11.02 6.26
N ARG A 13 12.70 -10.19 5.67
CA ARG A 13 13.96 -10.59 5.04
C ARG A 13 14.89 -11.42 5.96
N PRO A 14 15.01 -11.13 7.26
CA PRO A 14 15.89 -11.91 8.13
C PRO A 14 15.38 -13.32 8.44
N GLU A 15 14.07 -13.54 8.37
CA GLU A 15 13.42 -14.77 8.85
C GLU A 15 13.06 -15.72 7.70
N TYR A 16 12.80 -15.17 6.51
CA TYR A 16 12.30 -15.94 5.38
C TYR A 16 13.20 -15.74 4.15
N GLU A 17 13.38 -16.80 3.38
CA GLU A 17 14.19 -16.78 2.15
C GLU A 17 13.42 -16.14 0.98
N VAL A 18 12.92 -14.92 1.18
CA VAL A 18 12.27 -14.14 0.12
C VAL A 18 13.31 -13.27 -0.57
N LYS A 19 13.44 -13.42 -1.89
CA LYS A 19 14.44 -12.72 -2.70
C LYS A 19 13.78 -11.85 -3.76
N LEU A 20 14.14 -10.57 -3.80
CA LEU A 20 13.76 -9.65 -4.88
C LEU A 20 14.63 -9.89 -6.12
N HIS A 21 14.00 -9.99 -7.29
CA HIS A 21 14.65 -10.20 -8.59
C HIS A 21 14.68 -8.97 -9.47
N THR A 22 13.83 -7.99 -9.20
CA THR A 22 13.74 -6.74 -9.97
C THR A 22 14.60 -5.63 -9.37
N LYS A 23 15.01 -4.67 -10.21
CA LYS A 23 15.72 -3.48 -9.77
C LYS A 23 14.74 -2.55 -9.07
N SER A 24 15.01 -2.22 -7.83
CA SER A 24 14.36 -1.23 -6.99
C SER A 24 12.95 -0.76 -7.43
N CYS A 25 11.91 -1.34 -6.86
CA CYS A 25 10.52 -0.89 -6.98
C CYS A 25 9.91 -0.77 -5.59
N PHE A 26 10.72 -0.38 -4.61
CA PHE A 26 10.36 -0.35 -3.20
C PHE A 26 9.47 0.86 -2.81
N ASP A 27 9.35 1.83 -3.69
CA ASP A 27 8.49 3.00 -3.55
C ASP A 27 7.00 2.69 -3.73
N ARG A 28 6.67 1.45 -4.13
CA ARG A 28 5.28 1.00 -4.20
C ARG A 28 4.68 0.88 -2.81
N LYS A 29 3.43 1.27 -2.68
CA LYS A 29 2.63 1.13 -1.46
C LYS A 29 1.75 -0.11 -1.58
N ILE A 30 1.69 -0.86 -0.49
CA ILE A 30 0.89 -2.08 -0.38
C ILE A 30 -0.28 -1.80 0.56
N SER A 31 -1.48 -1.99 0.07
CA SER A 31 -2.73 -1.83 0.83
C SER A 31 -3.14 -3.10 1.55
N TRP A 32 -2.89 -4.27 0.94
CA TRP A 32 -3.26 -5.57 1.47
C TRP A 32 -2.36 -6.67 0.93
N VAL A 33 -2.53 -7.88 1.44
CA VAL A 33 -1.89 -9.11 0.94
C VAL A 33 -2.95 -10.10 0.49
N HIS A 34 -2.74 -10.76 -0.65
CA HIS A 34 -3.70 -11.69 -1.21
C HIS A 34 -3.01 -12.89 -1.84
N MET A 35 -3.61 -14.09 -1.73
CA MET A 35 -3.13 -15.28 -2.43
C MET A 35 -3.91 -15.46 -3.72
N VAL A 36 -3.20 -15.53 -4.84
CA VAL A 36 -3.77 -15.68 -6.18
C VAL A 36 -3.01 -16.77 -6.93
N GLU A 37 -3.71 -17.82 -7.34
CA GLU A 37 -3.08 -18.96 -7.99
C GLU A 37 -3.18 -18.96 -9.52
N GLY A 38 -4.06 -18.17 -10.11
CA GLY A 38 -4.24 -18.09 -11.56
C GLY A 38 -4.58 -16.67 -12.03
N SER A 39 -4.28 -16.37 -13.29
CA SER A 39 -4.53 -15.07 -13.92
C SER A 39 -6.02 -14.69 -13.94
N GLU A 40 -6.92 -15.67 -13.98
CA GLU A 40 -8.37 -15.48 -13.99
C GLU A 40 -8.93 -14.88 -12.70
N HIS A 41 -8.16 -14.95 -11.60
CA HIS A 41 -8.53 -14.39 -10.30
C HIS A 41 -8.07 -12.93 -10.13
N ALA A 42 -7.32 -12.37 -11.07
CA ALA A 42 -6.88 -10.97 -11.05
C ALA A 42 -8.05 -9.99 -10.88
N LYS A 43 -9.21 -10.31 -11.45
CA LYS A 43 -10.44 -9.50 -11.36
C LYS A 43 -10.98 -9.28 -9.94
N PHE A 44 -10.49 -10.01 -8.94
CA PHE A 44 -10.87 -9.86 -7.54
C PHE A 44 -9.93 -8.93 -6.76
N LEU A 45 -8.86 -8.44 -7.39
CA LEU A 45 -7.96 -7.47 -6.80
C LEU A 45 -8.49 -6.04 -7.03
N TYR A 46 -8.19 -5.16 -6.08
CA TYR A 46 -8.57 -3.75 -6.13
C TYR A 46 -7.42 -2.82 -6.52
N GLY A 47 -6.20 -3.37 -6.63
CA GLY A 47 -4.96 -2.66 -6.84
C GLY A 47 -4.17 -2.47 -5.53
N ASP A 48 -2.85 -2.30 -5.67
CA ASP A 48 -1.90 -2.13 -4.56
C ASP A 48 -1.79 -3.33 -3.60
N GLU A 49 -2.36 -4.52 -3.94
CA GLU A 49 -2.12 -5.74 -3.16
C GLU A 49 -0.75 -6.36 -3.49
N LEU A 50 -0.07 -6.87 -2.46
CA LEU A 50 1.05 -7.78 -2.65
C LEU A 50 0.52 -9.20 -2.79
N VAL A 51 0.71 -9.76 -3.97
CA VAL A 51 0.17 -11.07 -4.35
C VAL A 51 1.15 -12.17 -3.97
N PHE A 52 0.64 -13.20 -3.30
CA PHE A 52 1.34 -14.45 -3.04
C PHE A 52 0.85 -15.53 -4.02
N ASN A 53 1.77 -16.32 -4.56
CA ASN A 53 1.47 -17.46 -5.41
C ASN A 53 2.27 -18.69 -4.98
N SER A 54 1.61 -19.82 -4.82
CA SER A 54 2.25 -21.06 -4.32
C SER A 54 3.22 -21.69 -5.33
N GLY A 55 3.22 -21.26 -6.59
CA GLY A 55 4.01 -21.83 -7.66
C GLY A 55 3.49 -23.17 -8.20
N LEU A 56 2.42 -23.72 -7.62
CA LEU A 56 1.86 -25.04 -8.03
C LEU A 56 1.42 -25.05 -9.50
N ASN A 57 0.93 -23.93 -10.01
CA ASN A 57 0.47 -23.79 -11.38
C ASN A 57 1.58 -23.30 -12.34
N TYR A 58 2.75 -22.99 -11.82
CA TYR A 58 3.88 -22.54 -12.65
C TYR A 58 4.49 -23.70 -13.42
N ASN A 59 3.97 -23.96 -14.60
CA ASN A 59 4.36 -25.08 -15.48
C ASN A 59 5.12 -24.65 -16.74
N SER A 60 5.04 -23.38 -17.14
CA SER A 60 5.71 -22.85 -18.33
C SER A 60 6.01 -21.35 -18.19
N GLU A 61 6.89 -20.84 -19.09
CA GLU A 61 7.22 -19.42 -19.18
C GLU A 61 6.01 -18.60 -19.61
N GLU A 62 5.21 -19.12 -20.54
CA GLU A 62 4.00 -18.47 -21.03
C GLU A 62 2.98 -18.27 -19.91
N TRP A 63 2.79 -19.29 -19.08
CA TRP A 63 1.92 -19.17 -17.89
C TRP A 63 2.41 -18.05 -16.97
N LEU A 64 3.71 -17.99 -16.71
CA LEU A 64 4.28 -16.95 -15.83
C LEU A 64 4.10 -15.55 -16.41
N GLU A 65 4.35 -15.38 -17.71
CA GLU A 65 4.14 -14.10 -18.39
C GLU A 65 2.65 -13.66 -18.32
N GLU A 66 1.72 -14.58 -18.61
CA GLU A 66 0.29 -14.29 -18.54
C GLU A 66 -0.13 -13.89 -17.12
N PHE A 67 0.31 -14.65 -16.12
CA PHE A 67 0.02 -14.38 -14.73
C PHE A 67 0.52 -12.99 -14.30
N LEU A 68 1.79 -12.68 -14.57
CA LEU A 68 2.37 -11.39 -14.20
C LEU A 68 1.72 -10.21 -14.93
N ARG A 69 1.36 -10.39 -16.21
CA ARG A 69 0.63 -9.37 -16.98
C ARG A 69 -0.76 -9.11 -16.40
N ALA A 70 -1.46 -10.16 -15.97
CA ALA A 70 -2.76 -10.02 -15.34
C ALA A 70 -2.65 -9.25 -14.00
N MET A 71 -1.63 -9.54 -13.18
CA MET A 71 -1.41 -8.85 -11.91
C MET A 71 -1.03 -7.38 -12.12
N ASP A 72 -0.11 -7.08 -13.06
CA ASP A 72 0.26 -5.69 -13.40
C ASP A 72 -0.93 -4.92 -13.97
N GLY A 73 -1.76 -5.58 -14.80
CA GLY A 73 -2.93 -4.98 -15.44
C GLY A 73 -4.01 -4.50 -14.47
N VAL A 74 -4.13 -5.13 -13.31
CA VAL A 74 -5.05 -4.71 -12.23
C VAL A 74 -4.39 -3.82 -11.19
N GLY A 75 -3.11 -3.46 -11.38
CA GLY A 75 -2.39 -2.56 -10.49
C GLY A 75 -1.87 -3.22 -9.21
N ALA A 76 -1.69 -4.54 -9.17
CA ALA A 76 -1.09 -5.21 -8.02
C ALA A 76 0.27 -4.59 -7.66
N GLY A 77 0.56 -4.52 -6.38
CA GLY A 77 1.78 -3.90 -5.84
C GLY A 77 3.05 -4.72 -6.06
N GLY A 78 2.91 -6.00 -6.43
CA GLY A 78 4.00 -6.93 -6.72
C GLY A 78 3.57 -8.38 -6.50
N VAL A 79 4.47 -9.31 -6.84
CA VAL A 79 4.25 -10.76 -6.70
C VAL A 79 5.38 -11.41 -5.93
N ILE A 80 5.02 -12.26 -4.95
CA ILE A 80 5.92 -13.24 -4.31
C ILE A 80 5.48 -14.62 -4.79
N LEU A 81 6.30 -15.28 -5.60
CA LEU A 81 6.01 -16.60 -6.17
C LEU A 81 6.95 -17.65 -5.59
N ALA A 82 6.41 -18.75 -5.08
CA ALA A 82 7.22 -19.87 -4.64
C ALA A 82 7.84 -20.59 -5.83
N LEU A 83 9.14 -20.83 -5.72
CA LEU A 83 9.89 -21.60 -6.71
C LEU A 83 10.30 -22.95 -6.12
N GLU A 84 10.16 -24.01 -6.92
CA GLU A 84 10.79 -25.30 -6.63
C GLU A 84 12.31 -25.14 -6.59
N GLU A 85 12.97 -26.04 -5.84
CA GLU A 85 14.42 -26.03 -5.72
C GLU A 85 15.12 -26.13 -7.09
N GLY A 86 16.05 -25.22 -7.32
CA GLY A 86 16.80 -25.12 -8.59
C GLY A 86 16.08 -24.37 -9.73
N LYS A 87 14.79 -24.03 -9.59
CA LYS A 87 14.12 -23.16 -10.56
C LYS A 87 14.52 -21.71 -10.37
N VAL A 88 14.62 -20.98 -11.48
CA VAL A 88 14.89 -19.54 -11.53
C VAL A 88 13.91 -18.89 -12.50
N PHE A 89 13.65 -17.61 -12.30
CA PHE A 89 12.86 -16.86 -13.28
C PHE A 89 13.66 -16.67 -14.58
N PRO A 90 13.01 -16.81 -15.76
CA PRO A 90 13.62 -16.46 -17.03
C PRO A 90 14.03 -14.98 -17.05
N GLN A 91 15.21 -14.70 -17.61
CA GLN A 91 15.73 -13.32 -17.67
C GLN A 91 14.78 -12.37 -18.39
N LYS A 92 14.12 -12.82 -19.45
CA LYS A 92 13.10 -12.08 -20.21
C LYS A 92 11.96 -11.59 -19.31
N VAL A 93 11.50 -12.43 -18.37
CA VAL A 93 10.45 -12.07 -17.41
C VAL A 93 10.95 -11.02 -16.43
N ILE A 94 12.17 -11.17 -15.91
CA ILE A 94 12.78 -10.17 -15.01
C ILE A 94 12.94 -8.83 -15.73
N ASP A 95 13.37 -8.83 -16.98
CA ASP A 95 13.56 -7.62 -17.78
C ASP A 95 12.22 -6.92 -18.02
N TRP A 96 11.17 -7.67 -18.37
CA TRP A 96 9.82 -7.14 -18.52
C TRP A 96 9.30 -6.51 -17.20
N CYS A 97 9.49 -7.19 -16.07
CA CYS A 97 9.12 -6.65 -14.76
C CYS A 97 9.90 -5.35 -14.43
N ASN A 98 11.18 -5.28 -14.79
CA ASN A 98 12.00 -4.08 -14.60
C ASN A 98 11.50 -2.89 -15.43
N GLU A 99 11.17 -3.13 -16.72
CA GLU A 99 10.62 -2.10 -17.61
C GLU A 99 9.28 -1.54 -17.08
N ARG A 100 8.44 -2.40 -16.53
CA ARG A 100 7.15 -2.04 -15.93
C ARG A 100 7.28 -1.54 -14.49
N ARG A 101 8.48 -1.58 -13.90
CA ARG A 101 8.71 -1.30 -12.48
C ARG A 101 7.81 -2.17 -11.57
N PHE A 102 7.61 -3.43 -11.97
CA PHE A 102 6.77 -4.37 -11.26
C PHE A 102 7.61 -5.27 -10.35
N PRO A 103 7.44 -5.21 -9.01
CA PRO A 103 8.23 -6.00 -8.07
C PRO A 103 7.95 -7.49 -8.20
N LEU A 104 9.01 -8.28 -8.47
CA LEU A 104 8.94 -9.72 -8.53
C LEU A 104 9.90 -10.34 -7.52
N PHE A 105 9.33 -11.13 -6.63
CA PHE A 105 10.07 -11.87 -5.61
C PHE A 105 9.91 -13.37 -5.83
N SER A 106 10.94 -14.12 -5.43
CA SER A 106 10.83 -15.57 -5.22
C SER A 106 10.84 -15.88 -3.74
N ALA A 107 10.18 -16.97 -3.38
CA ALA A 107 10.30 -17.65 -2.10
C ALA A 107 10.61 -19.12 -2.34
N SER A 108 11.14 -19.83 -1.32
CA SER A 108 11.26 -21.29 -1.36
C SER A 108 9.87 -21.94 -1.30
N GLY A 109 9.69 -23.09 -1.92
CA GLY A 109 8.44 -23.88 -1.81
C GLY A 109 8.09 -24.29 -0.38
N ASN A 110 9.07 -24.24 0.54
CA ASN A 110 8.86 -24.54 1.97
C ASN A 110 8.60 -23.27 2.81
N THR A 111 8.59 -22.08 2.19
CA THR A 111 8.37 -20.81 2.90
C THR A 111 6.95 -20.78 3.48
N PRO A 112 6.79 -20.55 4.79
CA PRO A 112 5.48 -20.53 5.43
C PRO A 112 4.73 -19.23 5.10
N TYR A 113 4.08 -19.18 3.94
CA TYR A 113 3.35 -17.99 3.47
C TYR A 113 2.33 -17.47 4.47
N ILE A 114 1.67 -18.38 5.22
CA ILE A 114 0.70 -17.99 6.23
C ILE A 114 1.32 -17.09 7.31
N ASP A 115 2.57 -17.34 7.70
CA ASP A 115 3.24 -16.54 8.72
C ASP A 115 3.65 -15.18 8.17
N ILE A 116 4.14 -15.12 6.92
CA ILE A 116 4.49 -13.86 6.25
C ILE A 116 3.23 -13.01 6.04
N MET A 117 2.16 -13.61 5.50
CA MET A 117 0.89 -12.91 5.26
C MET A 117 0.29 -12.39 6.57
N ARG A 118 0.34 -13.18 7.64
CA ARG A 118 -0.09 -12.74 8.97
C ARG A 118 0.73 -11.55 9.45
N LYS A 119 2.06 -11.62 9.38
CA LYS A 119 2.95 -10.53 9.77
C LYS A 119 2.68 -9.25 8.98
N PHE A 120 2.51 -9.36 7.66
CA PHE A 120 2.15 -8.22 6.81
C PHE A 120 0.77 -7.65 7.16
N SER A 121 -0.23 -8.52 7.35
CA SER A 121 -1.57 -8.09 7.76
C SER A 121 -1.55 -7.34 9.10
N GLU A 122 -0.77 -7.81 10.07
CA GLU A 122 -0.59 -7.12 11.36
C GLU A 122 0.02 -5.72 11.18
N ILE A 123 1.01 -5.57 10.31
CA ILE A 123 1.64 -4.28 10.01
C ILE A 123 0.63 -3.34 9.33
N LEU A 124 -0.10 -3.84 8.33
CA LEU A 124 -1.09 -3.07 7.59
C LEU A 124 -2.24 -2.62 8.50
N LEU A 125 -2.77 -3.51 9.34
CA LEU A 125 -3.82 -3.20 10.31
C LEU A 125 -3.36 -2.20 11.38
N LYS A 126 -2.12 -2.33 11.87
CA LYS A 126 -1.55 -1.33 12.82
C LYS A 126 -1.42 0.04 12.17
N ASN A 127 -1.03 0.09 10.90
CA ASN A 127 -0.95 1.35 10.17
C ASN A 127 -2.34 1.97 9.99
N GLU A 128 -3.34 1.18 9.61
CA GLU A 128 -4.73 1.61 9.49
C GLU A 128 -5.28 2.15 10.82
N GLN A 129 -5.05 1.41 11.91
CA GLN A 129 -5.46 1.85 13.25
C GLN A 129 -4.80 3.17 13.66
N ARG A 130 -3.51 3.32 13.34
CA ARG A 130 -2.77 4.56 13.61
C ARG A 130 -3.38 5.76 12.88
N GLU A 131 -3.73 5.60 11.62
CA GLU A 131 -4.34 6.67 10.83
C GLU A 131 -5.76 7.00 11.31
N THR A 132 -6.55 5.99 11.66
CA THR A 132 -7.89 6.19 12.26
C THR A 132 -7.78 6.97 13.57
N ASN A 133 -6.84 6.60 14.43
CA ASN A 133 -6.61 7.32 15.69
C ASN A 133 -6.13 8.76 15.45
N LEU A 134 -5.34 8.99 14.41
CA LEU A 134 -4.87 10.32 14.05
C LEU A 134 -6.00 11.21 13.54
N ILE A 135 -6.91 10.67 12.72
CA ILE A 135 -8.11 11.38 12.27
C ILE A 135 -9.02 11.71 13.47
N ALA A 136 -9.23 10.76 14.37
CA ALA A 136 -10.01 10.99 15.59
C ALA A 136 -9.39 12.08 16.47
N ALA A 137 -8.05 12.07 16.64
CA ALA A 137 -7.35 13.10 17.38
C ALA A 137 -7.50 14.49 16.73
N LEU A 138 -7.44 14.57 15.38
CA LEU A 138 -7.68 15.82 14.68
C LEU A 138 -9.11 16.33 14.90
N LYS A 139 -10.11 15.46 14.80
CA LYS A 139 -11.51 15.83 15.07
C LYS A 139 -11.67 16.31 16.52
N ASN A 140 -11.06 15.64 17.49
CA ASN A 140 -11.07 16.08 18.88
C ASN A 140 -10.42 17.46 19.07
N ALA A 141 -9.32 17.75 18.38
CA ALA A 141 -8.68 19.07 18.44
C ALA A 141 -9.57 20.19 17.88
N ILE A 142 -10.42 19.87 16.90
CA ILE A 142 -11.37 20.84 16.31
C ILE A 142 -12.59 21.06 17.22
N PHE A 143 -13.19 19.97 17.70
CA PHE A 143 -14.47 20.03 18.42
C PHE A 143 -14.34 20.22 19.94
N TYR A 144 -13.18 19.82 20.50
CA TYR A 144 -12.90 19.88 21.94
C TYR A 144 -11.52 20.47 22.23
N PRO A 145 -11.22 21.71 21.75
CA PRO A 145 -9.88 22.29 21.81
C PRO A 145 -9.34 22.44 23.24
N ASP A 146 -10.21 22.64 24.22
CA ASP A 146 -9.83 22.80 25.62
C ASP A 146 -9.44 21.46 26.30
N ASN A 147 -9.70 20.33 25.66
CA ASN A 147 -9.41 19.00 26.21
C ASN A 147 -8.21 18.35 25.49
N GLU A 148 -7.03 18.91 25.71
CA GLU A 148 -5.78 18.52 25.03
C GLU A 148 -5.41 17.05 25.22
N GLU A 149 -5.81 16.40 26.31
CA GLU A 149 -5.53 14.99 26.58
C GLU A 149 -6.13 14.06 25.52
N LEU A 150 -7.23 14.47 24.87
CA LEU A 150 -7.90 13.67 23.84
C LEU A 150 -7.16 13.63 22.50
N TYR A 151 -6.21 14.56 22.24
CA TYR A 151 -5.63 14.67 20.91
C TYR A 151 -4.13 14.97 20.87
N LEU A 152 -3.60 15.77 21.81
CA LEU A 152 -2.26 16.34 21.70
C LEU A 152 -1.18 15.26 21.55
N ASN A 153 -1.19 14.27 22.44
CA ASN A 153 -0.21 13.17 22.41
C ASN A 153 -0.25 12.37 21.08
N HIS A 154 -1.45 12.17 20.53
CA HIS A 154 -1.62 11.45 19.27
C HIS A 154 -1.11 12.27 18.09
N LEU A 155 -1.38 13.54 18.05
CA LEU A 155 -0.92 14.46 17.00
C LEU A 155 0.60 14.61 17.04
N GLU A 156 1.18 14.89 18.20
CA GLU A 156 2.63 15.11 18.36
C GLU A 156 3.46 13.87 17.98
N ARG A 157 3.05 12.68 18.42
CA ARG A 157 3.71 11.42 18.04
C ARG A 157 3.71 11.16 16.53
N ASN A 158 2.82 11.78 15.80
CA ASN A 158 2.73 11.69 14.35
C ASN A 158 3.31 12.92 13.63
N GLY A 159 4.04 13.80 14.36
CA GLY A 159 4.75 14.95 13.79
C GLY A 159 3.90 16.20 13.60
N PHE A 160 2.72 16.24 14.23
CA PHE A 160 1.84 17.42 14.26
C PHE A 160 2.03 18.17 15.57
N SER A 161 3.03 19.04 15.62
CA SER A 161 3.39 19.81 16.81
C SER A 161 2.48 21.02 17.00
N ARG A 162 2.24 21.41 18.26
CA ARG A 162 1.50 22.63 18.60
C ARG A 162 2.09 23.89 17.95
N ASP A 163 3.40 23.96 17.79
CA ASP A 163 4.11 25.13 17.26
C ASP A 163 4.27 25.12 15.72
N SER A 164 3.66 24.14 15.04
CA SER A 164 3.70 24.05 13.59
C SER A 164 2.63 24.92 12.93
N SER A 165 2.91 25.43 11.74
CA SER A 165 1.89 26.01 10.88
C SER A 165 1.10 24.93 10.19
N TYR A 166 -0.21 25.09 10.08
CA TYR A 166 -1.11 24.15 9.46
C TYR A 166 -1.89 24.78 8.31
N THR A 167 -2.09 24.01 7.25
CA THR A 167 -2.98 24.38 6.16
C THR A 167 -4.07 23.33 6.04
N VAL A 168 -5.32 23.77 6.00
CA VAL A 168 -6.47 22.92 5.74
C VAL A 168 -6.93 23.14 4.31
N ILE A 169 -7.07 22.06 3.55
CA ILE A 169 -7.59 22.08 2.18
C ILE A 169 -8.85 21.21 2.18
N ILE A 170 -9.94 21.75 1.63
CA ILE A 170 -11.19 21.02 1.43
C ILE A 170 -11.38 20.83 -0.06
N ILE A 171 -11.48 19.59 -0.51
CA ILE A 171 -11.71 19.23 -1.89
C ILE A 171 -13.11 18.65 -2.01
N SER A 172 -13.96 19.29 -2.81
CA SER A 172 -15.33 18.84 -3.11
C SER A 172 -15.41 18.44 -4.56
N CYS A 173 -16.03 17.31 -4.84
CA CYS A 173 -16.33 16.88 -6.20
C CYS A 173 -17.81 17.16 -6.49
N HIS A 174 -18.09 18.01 -7.48
CA HIS A 174 -19.44 18.29 -7.92
C HIS A 174 -19.70 17.54 -9.23
N THR A 175 -20.25 16.34 -9.13
CA THR A 175 -20.70 15.55 -10.28
C THR A 175 -22.12 15.06 -10.05
N TYR A 176 -22.88 14.92 -11.14
CA TYR A 176 -24.21 14.31 -11.08
C TYR A 176 -24.16 12.79 -10.89
N ASP A 177 -23.00 12.19 -11.13
CA ASP A 177 -22.71 10.78 -10.94
C ASP A 177 -21.91 10.61 -9.64
N THR A 178 -22.61 10.19 -8.59
CA THR A 178 -22.02 10.02 -7.25
C THR A 178 -20.96 8.92 -7.20
N GLU A 179 -21.09 7.88 -8.03
CA GLU A 179 -20.12 6.77 -8.10
C GLU A 179 -18.79 7.27 -8.67
N LYS A 180 -18.82 7.98 -9.79
CA LYS A 180 -17.61 8.62 -10.36
C LYS A 180 -17.02 9.71 -9.45
N GLY A 181 -17.87 10.39 -8.69
CA GLY A 181 -17.41 11.36 -7.69
C GLY A 181 -16.58 10.71 -6.61
N ASN A 182 -17.05 9.62 -6.08
CA ASN A 182 -16.36 8.86 -5.03
C ASN A 182 -15.05 8.23 -5.57
N GLU A 183 -15.07 7.63 -6.77
CA GLU A 183 -13.85 7.11 -7.41
C GLU A 183 -12.78 8.19 -7.58
N LEU A 184 -13.19 9.41 -7.98
CA LEU A 184 -12.27 10.54 -8.13
C LEU A 184 -11.70 10.98 -6.79
N LEU A 185 -12.51 11.09 -5.74
CA LEU A 185 -12.06 11.44 -4.39
C LEU A 185 -11.09 10.40 -3.85
N GLU A 186 -11.35 9.12 -4.02
CA GLU A 186 -10.43 8.04 -3.65
C GLU A 186 -9.10 8.12 -4.41
N ALA A 187 -9.13 8.40 -5.71
CA ALA A 187 -7.92 8.56 -6.52
C ALA A 187 -7.08 9.76 -6.06
N ILE A 188 -7.75 10.88 -5.73
CA ILE A 188 -7.09 12.07 -5.16
C ILE A 188 -6.51 11.73 -3.79
N GLN A 189 -7.26 11.07 -2.92
CA GLN A 189 -6.79 10.68 -1.59
C GLN A 189 -5.54 9.81 -1.67
N ARG A 190 -5.54 8.78 -2.54
CA ARG A 190 -4.35 7.94 -2.80
C ARG A 190 -3.16 8.77 -3.26
N THR A 191 -3.37 9.71 -4.19
CA THR A 191 -2.30 10.58 -4.70
C THR A 191 -1.72 11.49 -3.62
N LEU A 192 -2.55 12.07 -2.77
CA LEU A 192 -2.13 12.96 -1.68
C LEU A 192 -1.32 12.19 -0.62
N HIS A 193 -1.77 11.01 -0.22
CA HIS A 193 -1.02 10.14 0.70
C HIS A 193 0.34 9.74 0.14
N PHE A 194 0.45 9.61 -1.18
CA PHE A 194 1.72 9.27 -1.82
C PHE A 194 2.71 10.43 -1.86
N ARG A 195 2.23 11.64 -2.12
CA ARG A 195 3.10 12.79 -2.43
C ARG A 195 3.41 13.67 -1.23
N LEU A 196 2.55 13.71 -0.24
CA LEU A 196 2.66 14.65 0.87
C LEU A 196 3.13 13.94 2.14
N LYS A 197 4.19 14.45 2.75
CA LYS A 197 4.66 14.05 4.08
C LYS A 197 3.95 14.92 5.12
N ARG A 198 3.64 14.34 6.29
CA ARG A 198 2.95 15.04 7.40
C ARG A 198 1.59 15.62 7.00
N THR A 199 0.76 14.78 6.42
CA THR A 199 -0.62 15.10 6.09
C THR A 199 -1.57 14.11 6.74
N ILE A 200 -2.74 14.61 7.11
CA ILE A 200 -3.90 13.81 7.44
C ILE A 200 -4.91 14.04 6.32
N VAL A 201 -5.37 12.97 5.70
CA VAL A 201 -6.38 13.03 4.64
C VAL A 201 -7.51 12.09 5.02
N TYR A 202 -8.73 12.60 5.08
CA TYR A 202 -9.91 11.79 5.33
C TYR A 202 -11.12 12.33 4.57
N GLU A 203 -12.08 11.47 4.34
CA GLU A 203 -13.34 11.81 3.71
C GLU A 203 -14.41 12.09 4.78
N GLU A 204 -15.21 13.11 4.54
CA GLU A 204 -16.37 13.46 5.34
C GLU A 204 -17.44 14.10 4.46
N GLU A 205 -18.63 13.53 4.44
CA GLU A 205 -19.79 14.02 3.69
C GLU A 205 -19.49 14.27 2.20
N GLY A 206 -18.76 13.36 1.53
CA GLY A 206 -18.40 13.47 0.11
C GLY A 206 -17.36 14.56 -0.19
N ARG A 207 -16.57 14.95 0.82
CA ARG A 207 -15.47 15.91 0.70
C ARG A 207 -14.19 15.29 1.25
N LEU A 208 -13.06 15.52 0.57
CA LEU A 208 -11.77 15.23 1.16
C LEU A 208 -11.29 16.42 1.98
N ILE A 209 -10.92 16.14 3.20
CA ILE A 209 -10.31 17.10 4.11
C ILE A 209 -8.85 16.73 4.26
N VAL A 210 -7.99 17.68 3.97
CA VAL A 210 -6.52 17.54 4.02
C VAL A 210 -5.98 18.51 5.03
N LEU A 211 -5.33 18.00 6.07
CA LEU A 211 -4.50 18.80 6.97
C LEU A 211 -3.03 18.57 6.62
N ALA A 212 -2.32 19.64 6.30
CA ALA A 212 -0.88 19.60 6.03
C ALA A 212 -0.13 20.43 7.09
N ALA A 213 0.93 19.84 7.68
CA ALA A 213 1.79 20.49 8.65
C ALA A 213 3.14 20.88 8.04
N GLY A 214 3.61 22.08 8.38
CA GLY A 214 5.00 22.46 8.18
C GLY A 214 5.40 22.89 6.76
N TYR A 215 4.47 23.26 5.90
CA TYR A 215 4.81 23.96 4.67
C TYR A 215 4.99 25.46 4.98
N ARG A 216 6.18 25.85 5.43
CA ARG A 216 6.66 27.22 5.19
C ARG A 216 7.08 27.22 3.73
N GLY A 217 6.38 27.99 2.88
CA GLY A 217 6.82 28.26 1.53
C GLY A 217 8.21 28.92 1.60
N GLU A 218 9.20 28.22 1.09
CA GLU A 218 10.44 28.80 0.58
C GLU A 218 10.30 28.95 -0.91
#